data_9ecb12e5313f9be5ff657e5ccf7edd3a
#
_entry.id   9ecb12e5313f9be5ff657e5ccf7edd3a
#
_cell.length_a   1.000
_cell.length_b   1.000
_cell.length_c   1.000
_cell.angle_alpha   90.00
_cell.angle_beta   90.00
_cell.angle_gamma   90.00
#
_symmetry.space_group_name_H-M   'P 1'
#
loop_
_entity.id
_entity.type
_entity.pdbx_description
1 polymer ?
#
loop_
_entity_poly.entity_id
_entity_poly.type
_entity_poly.pdbx_seq_one_letter_code
_entity_poly.pdbx_strand_id
1 'polypeptide(L)'
;MADVLEVLGRRGGSASFGELRALVSARAIRKALAAGAIHRVAKGVYALPESPSALTVARSQGGVVSYTSAALHWGMKVITPPPLPHVTLPPGKVRRRTGQRCILHWSEASVDGDVTTPIQTLLDCIRVLPLAEALAVTDSALHLGIVDQDDLFTAAGKLRGPHRRRIQRVVGLADGRAESVLESALRAILLEAGIDGFVPQVAVRDAEFSARLDLGHSGLRIGLEAEGFEHHGTRQALVKDCRRHVNLSIRGWTVLRFSWEDIMYDPDWVAGAVREAAGLPTLTKRLLRAA
;
A
#
# COMPACT_ATOMS: atom_id res chain seq x y z
N MET A 1 -18.22 -8.02 34.77
CA MET A 1 -18.89 -7.33 33.66
C MET A 1 -17.84 -6.44 33.00
N ALA A 2 -17.59 -6.59 31.71
CA ALA A 2 -16.55 -5.82 31.01
C ALA A 2 -16.81 -4.31 31.12
N ASP A 3 -15.76 -3.51 31.18
CA ASP A 3 -15.86 -2.05 31.13
C ASP A 3 -16.17 -1.59 29.68
N VAL A 4 -17.00 -0.55 29.55
CA VAL A 4 -17.37 0.03 28.25
C VAL A 4 -16.12 0.49 27.47
N LEU A 5 -15.14 1.09 28.16
CA LEU A 5 -13.90 1.58 27.56
C LEU A 5 -13.03 0.42 27.06
N GLU A 6 -12.92 -0.64 27.86
CA GLU A 6 -12.19 -1.85 27.47
C GLU A 6 -12.81 -2.52 26.24
N VAL A 7 -14.14 -2.63 26.20
CA VAL A 7 -14.85 -3.20 25.03
C VAL A 7 -14.62 -2.37 23.80
N LEU A 8 -14.68 -1.03 23.89
CA LEU A 8 -14.40 -0.14 22.77
C LEU A 8 -12.94 -0.23 22.33
N GLY A 9 -11.98 -0.26 23.27
CA GLY A 9 -10.56 -0.39 22.97
C GLY A 9 -10.24 -1.64 22.14
N ARG A 10 -10.77 -2.80 22.56
CA ARG A 10 -10.62 -4.08 21.84
C ARG A 10 -11.25 -4.09 20.44
N ARG A 11 -12.16 -3.15 20.16
CA ARG A 11 -12.87 -3.01 18.89
C ARG A 11 -12.41 -1.83 18.03
N GLY A 12 -11.18 -1.38 18.24
CA GLY A 12 -10.60 -0.27 17.46
C GLY A 12 -11.22 1.08 17.80
N GLY A 13 -11.66 1.28 19.04
CA GLY A 13 -12.12 2.55 19.58
C GLY A 13 -13.60 2.87 19.35
N SER A 14 -14.36 2.03 18.63
CA SER A 14 -15.79 2.27 18.41
C SER A 14 -16.60 0.98 18.31
N ALA A 15 -17.92 1.07 18.59
CA ALA A 15 -18.85 -0.05 18.41
C ALA A 15 -20.30 0.45 18.22
N SER A 16 -21.15 -0.39 17.66
CA SER A 16 -22.57 -0.18 17.64
C SER A 16 -23.20 -0.40 19.01
N PHE A 17 -24.40 0.16 19.21
CA PHE A 17 -25.16 -0.07 20.45
C PHE A 17 -25.44 -1.56 20.67
N GLY A 18 -25.77 -2.31 19.63
CA GLY A 18 -26.03 -3.75 19.72
C GLY A 18 -24.81 -4.53 20.20
N GLU A 19 -23.64 -4.26 19.65
CA GLU A 19 -22.37 -4.89 20.05
C GLU A 19 -21.99 -4.55 21.49
N LEU A 20 -22.15 -3.30 21.91
CA LEU A 20 -21.93 -2.91 23.30
C LEU A 20 -22.90 -3.62 24.24
N ARG A 21 -24.19 -3.69 23.85
CA ARG A 21 -25.22 -4.34 24.66
C ARG A 21 -25.03 -5.86 24.83
N ALA A 22 -24.34 -6.49 23.93
CA ALA A 22 -23.98 -7.91 24.06
C ALA A 22 -22.99 -8.17 25.20
N LEU A 23 -22.20 -7.17 25.61
CA LEU A 23 -21.09 -7.31 26.56
C LEU A 23 -21.26 -6.46 27.84
N VAL A 24 -21.99 -5.35 27.76
CA VAL A 24 -22.19 -4.41 28.87
C VAL A 24 -23.64 -3.98 29.01
N SER A 25 -24.02 -3.50 30.21
CA SER A 25 -25.39 -3.04 30.47
C SER A 25 -25.68 -1.69 29.81
N ALA A 26 -26.96 -1.45 29.46
CA ALA A 26 -27.38 -0.12 28.94
C ALA A 26 -27.11 1.01 29.95
N ARG A 27 -27.15 0.70 31.24
CA ARG A 27 -26.82 1.66 32.33
C ARG A 27 -25.36 2.07 32.29
N ALA A 28 -24.44 1.11 32.06
CA ALA A 28 -23.01 1.39 31.92
C ALA A 28 -22.72 2.29 30.71
N ILE A 29 -23.34 2.00 29.55
CA ILE A 29 -23.19 2.82 28.34
C ILE A 29 -23.69 4.25 28.59
N ARG A 30 -24.86 4.43 29.20
CA ARG A 30 -25.39 5.76 29.55
C ARG A 30 -24.50 6.49 30.55
N LYS A 31 -23.95 5.80 31.56
CA LYS A 31 -23.03 6.38 32.52
C LYS A 31 -21.73 6.86 31.84
N ALA A 32 -21.14 6.05 30.99
CA ALA A 32 -19.92 6.42 30.25
C ALA A 32 -20.16 7.62 29.30
N LEU A 33 -21.34 7.66 28.66
CA LEU A 33 -21.74 8.79 27.81
C LEU A 33 -21.94 10.08 28.61
N ALA A 34 -22.62 10.00 29.75
CA ALA A 34 -22.85 11.15 30.61
C ALA A 34 -21.55 11.67 31.26
N ALA A 35 -20.58 10.79 31.50
CA ALA A 35 -19.26 11.15 32.00
C ALA A 35 -18.31 11.70 30.93
N GLY A 36 -18.73 11.74 29.66
CA GLY A 36 -17.86 12.14 28.55
C GLY A 36 -16.74 11.14 28.22
N ALA A 37 -16.75 9.97 28.85
CA ALA A 37 -15.76 8.90 28.61
C ALA A 37 -15.94 8.24 27.24
N ILE A 38 -17.11 8.35 26.67
CA ILE A 38 -17.42 7.98 25.28
C ILE A 38 -18.32 9.06 24.66
N HIS A 39 -18.36 9.13 23.33
CA HIS A 39 -19.29 10.02 22.63
C HIS A 39 -20.07 9.28 21.55
N ARG A 40 -21.18 9.84 21.12
CA ARG A 40 -22.03 9.29 20.07
C ARG A 40 -21.62 9.89 18.73
N VAL A 41 -21.01 9.10 17.83
CA VAL A 41 -20.55 9.55 16.51
C VAL A 41 -21.65 9.48 15.44
N ALA A 42 -22.64 8.61 15.63
CA ALA A 42 -23.82 8.48 14.78
C ALA A 42 -24.96 7.81 15.57
N LYS A 43 -26.17 7.74 14.99
CA LYS A 43 -27.31 7.03 15.60
C LYS A 43 -26.93 5.56 15.86
N GLY A 44 -26.81 5.21 17.14
CA GLY A 44 -26.48 3.85 17.59
C GLY A 44 -25.01 3.47 17.45
N VAL A 45 -24.08 4.41 17.25
CA VAL A 45 -22.64 4.18 17.20
C VAL A 45 -21.93 5.07 18.23
N TYR A 46 -21.08 4.45 19.06
CA TYR A 46 -20.34 5.09 20.14
C TYR A 46 -18.84 4.89 19.96
N ALA A 47 -18.05 5.87 20.36
CA ALA A 47 -16.59 5.83 20.21
C ALA A 47 -15.89 6.47 21.43
N LEU A 48 -14.61 6.13 21.60
CA LEU A 48 -13.71 6.81 22.52
C LEU A 48 -13.40 8.23 21.98
N PRO A 49 -13.18 9.23 22.85
CA PRO A 49 -12.95 10.63 22.45
C PRO A 49 -11.77 10.82 21.51
N GLU A 50 -10.71 10.03 21.65
CA GLU A 50 -9.46 10.16 20.91
C GLU A 50 -9.44 9.39 19.58
N SER A 51 -10.57 8.83 19.13
CA SER A 51 -10.60 7.91 18.00
C SER A 51 -11.42 8.39 16.79
N PRO A 52 -10.91 9.27 15.93
CA PRO A 52 -11.34 9.29 14.54
C PRO A 52 -10.61 8.21 13.74
N SER A 53 -10.69 6.94 14.15
CA SER A 53 -10.16 5.83 13.35
C SER A 53 -11.01 5.64 12.09
N ALA A 54 -10.41 5.11 11.03
CA ALA A 54 -11.15 4.76 9.81
C ALA A 54 -12.36 3.85 10.13
N LEU A 55 -12.23 2.97 11.12
CA LEU A 55 -13.32 2.11 11.62
C LEU A 55 -14.48 2.92 12.20
N THR A 56 -14.18 3.92 13.03
CA THR A 56 -15.20 4.80 13.61
C THR A 56 -15.98 5.53 12.52
N VAL A 57 -15.27 6.05 11.51
CA VAL A 57 -15.88 6.74 10.37
C VAL A 57 -16.73 5.78 9.56
N ALA A 58 -16.24 4.59 9.22
CA ALA A 58 -16.98 3.57 8.47
C ALA A 58 -18.27 3.17 9.18
N ARG A 59 -18.20 2.85 10.47
CA ARG A 59 -19.37 2.52 11.31
C ARG A 59 -20.37 3.65 11.38
N SER A 60 -19.89 4.90 11.49
CA SER A 60 -20.80 6.08 11.51
C SER A 60 -21.61 6.21 10.23
N GLN A 61 -21.01 5.90 9.08
CA GLN A 61 -21.68 5.86 7.77
C GLN A 61 -22.51 4.59 7.57
N GLY A 62 -22.26 3.56 8.38
CA GLY A 62 -22.86 2.23 8.24
C GLY A 62 -22.29 1.46 7.06
N GLY A 63 -21.03 1.69 6.74
CA GLY A 63 -20.22 0.99 5.74
C GLY A 63 -19.04 0.28 6.38
N VAL A 64 -18.08 -0.10 5.54
CA VAL A 64 -16.84 -0.77 5.91
C VAL A 64 -15.63 0.03 5.44
N VAL A 65 -14.52 -0.09 6.15
CA VAL A 65 -13.23 0.48 5.73
C VAL A 65 -12.77 -0.23 4.46
N SER A 66 -12.26 0.51 3.48
CA SER A 66 -11.93 -0.01 2.16
C SER A 66 -10.70 0.68 1.54
N TYR A 67 -10.27 0.24 0.36
CA TYR A 67 -9.16 0.83 -0.41
C TYR A 67 -7.90 1.00 0.44
N THR A 68 -7.16 2.11 0.26
CA THR A 68 -5.92 2.40 0.98
C THR A 68 -6.09 2.49 2.49
N SER A 69 -7.27 2.86 2.99
CA SER A 69 -7.57 2.82 4.43
C SER A 69 -7.65 1.39 4.97
N ALA A 70 -8.19 0.46 4.20
CA ALA A 70 -8.18 -0.96 4.54
C ALA A 70 -6.78 -1.57 4.37
N ALA A 71 -6.03 -1.15 3.36
CA ALA A 71 -4.64 -1.56 3.18
C ALA A 71 -3.80 -1.23 4.43
N LEU A 72 -3.89 0.01 4.94
CA LEU A 72 -3.24 0.42 6.18
C LEU A 72 -3.72 -0.37 7.40
N HIS A 73 -5.02 -0.68 7.47
CA HIS A 73 -5.58 -1.52 8.55
C HIS A 73 -4.96 -2.91 8.58
N TRP A 74 -4.73 -3.51 7.41
CA TRP A 74 -4.08 -4.82 7.27
C TRP A 74 -2.55 -4.76 7.43
N GLY A 75 -1.97 -3.58 7.64
CA GLY A 75 -0.51 -3.40 7.76
C GLY A 75 0.22 -3.35 6.43
N MET A 76 -0.50 -3.29 5.30
CA MET A 76 0.10 -3.09 3.98
C MET A 76 0.71 -1.70 3.88
N LYS A 77 1.86 -1.58 3.23
CA LYS A 77 2.52 -0.29 2.98
C LYS A 77 1.87 0.41 1.78
N VAL A 78 1.69 1.71 1.88
CA VAL A 78 1.17 2.57 0.81
C VAL A 78 2.14 3.72 0.57
N ILE A 79 2.28 4.18 -0.67
CA ILE A 79 3.12 5.35 -0.99
C ILE A 79 2.49 6.60 -0.38
N THR A 80 1.22 6.83 -0.67
CA THR A 80 0.49 8.02 -0.20
C THR A 80 -0.64 7.60 0.73
N PRO A 81 -0.52 7.86 2.05
CA PRO A 81 -1.64 7.66 2.97
C PRO A 81 -2.85 8.52 2.56
N PRO A 82 -4.07 7.97 2.62
CA PRO A 82 -5.24 8.71 2.21
C PRO A 82 -5.52 9.89 3.17
N PRO A 83 -5.83 11.10 2.66
CA PRO A 83 -6.11 12.27 3.49
C PRO A 83 -7.42 12.15 4.27
N LEU A 84 -8.31 11.29 3.83
CA LEU A 84 -9.60 10.97 4.46
C LEU A 84 -9.83 9.46 4.38
N PRO A 85 -10.51 8.86 5.38
CA PRO A 85 -10.86 7.45 5.34
C PRO A 85 -11.69 7.08 4.12
N HIS A 86 -11.33 5.99 3.46
CA HIS A 86 -12.13 5.36 2.41
C HIS A 86 -13.16 4.42 3.05
N VAL A 87 -14.41 4.59 2.69
CA VAL A 87 -15.54 3.81 3.21
C VAL A 87 -16.40 3.30 2.07
N THR A 88 -16.62 1.99 2.02
CA THR A 88 -17.53 1.37 1.05
C THR A 88 -18.89 1.11 1.70
N LEU A 89 -19.92 1.56 1.02
CA LEU A 89 -21.34 1.30 1.34
C LEU A 89 -21.89 0.25 0.38
N PRO A 90 -22.82 -0.61 0.82
CA PRO A 90 -23.57 -1.47 -0.09
C PRO A 90 -24.30 -0.66 -1.16
N PRO A 91 -24.53 -1.21 -2.37
CA PRO A 91 -25.30 -0.56 -3.41
C PRO A 91 -26.68 -0.09 -2.90
N GLY A 92 -27.10 1.10 -3.33
CA GLY A 92 -28.39 1.67 -2.92
C GLY A 92 -28.44 2.25 -1.51
N LYS A 93 -27.41 2.07 -0.69
CA LYS A 93 -27.39 2.65 0.65
C LYS A 93 -27.18 4.16 0.61
N VAL A 94 -28.05 4.89 1.30
CA VAL A 94 -27.96 6.36 1.37
C VAL A 94 -26.87 6.76 2.38
N ARG A 95 -26.05 7.73 1.98
CA ARG A 95 -25.06 8.37 2.85
C ARG A 95 -25.72 8.93 4.11
N ARG A 96 -25.16 8.65 5.27
CA ARG A 96 -25.57 9.27 6.53
C ARG A 96 -24.94 10.65 6.68
N ARG A 97 -25.72 11.62 7.14
CA ARG A 97 -25.21 12.93 7.55
C ARG A 97 -24.58 12.79 8.94
N THR A 98 -23.27 12.53 8.98
CA THR A 98 -22.46 12.50 10.18
C THR A 98 -21.48 13.68 10.13
N GLY A 99 -20.94 14.13 11.24
CA GLY A 99 -19.87 15.13 11.26
C GLY A 99 -18.53 14.62 10.71
N GLN A 100 -18.45 13.34 10.33
CA GLN A 100 -17.22 12.68 9.90
C GLN A 100 -17.01 12.80 8.38
N ARG A 101 -15.84 13.30 7.96
CA ARG A 101 -15.44 13.38 6.54
C ARG A 101 -14.83 12.05 6.10
N CYS A 102 -15.20 11.59 4.91
CA CYS A 102 -14.66 10.38 4.30
C CYS A 102 -14.85 10.40 2.77
N ILE A 103 -14.12 9.53 2.08
CA ILE A 103 -14.32 9.23 0.66
C ILE A 103 -15.25 8.01 0.59
N LEU A 104 -16.42 8.19 -0.03
CA LEU A 104 -17.43 7.15 -0.13
C LEU A 104 -17.36 6.43 -1.46
N HIS A 105 -17.50 5.12 -1.39
CA HIS A 105 -17.65 4.22 -2.53
C HIS A 105 -18.94 3.42 -2.37
N TRP A 106 -19.53 2.98 -3.49
CA TRP A 106 -20.72 2.12 -3.48
C TRP A 106 -20.44 0.90 -4.34
N SER A 107 -20.33 -0.26 -3.70
CA SER A 107 -20.12 -1.55 -4.37
C SER A 107 -20.45 -2.70 -3.44
N GLU A 108 -20.76 -3.84 -4.03
CA GLU A 108 -20.61 -5.13 -3.33
C GLU A 108 -19.14 -5.32 -2.96
N ALA A 109 -18.86 -5.78 -1.76
CA ALA A 109 -17.52 -6.03 -1.28
C ALA A 109 -17.48 -7.25 -0.35
N SER A 110 -16.46 -8.08 -0.50
CA SER A 110 -16.14 -9.11 0.49
C SER A 110 -15.54 -8.45 1.72
N VAL A 111 -16.05 -8.78 2.90
CA VAL A 111 -15.68 -8.13 4.15
C VAL A 111 -15.24 -9.13 5.20
N ASP A 112 -14.35 -8.68 6.08
CA ASP A 112 -14.00 -9.30 7.34
C ASP A 112 -14.29 -8.27 8.44
N GLY A 113 -15.36 -8.50 9.19
CA GLY A 113 -15.88 -7.53 10.16
C GLY A 113 -16.29 -6.20 9.50
N ASP A 114 -15.63 -5.13 9.89
CA ASP A 114 -15.89 -3.76 9.42
C ASP A 114 -14.89 -3.28 8.35
N VAL A 115 -14.12 -4.18 7.75
CA VAL A 115 -13.07 -3.90 6.77
C VAL A 115 -13.24 -4.80 5.55
N THR A 116 -12.92 -4.34 4.35
CA THR A 116 -12.84 -5.22 3.18
C THR A 116 -11.74 -6.27 3.39
N THR A 117 -11.98 -7.52 2.93
CA THR A 117 -10.94 -8.58 3.00
C THR A 117 -9.65 -8.12 2.33
N PRO A 118 -8.48 -8.69 2.68
CA PRO A 118 -7.21 -8.30 2.05
C PRO A 118 -7.26 -8.36 0.52
N ILE A 119 -7.76 -9.44 -0.06
CA ILE A 119 -7.91 -9.58 -1.53
C ILE A 119 -8.84 -8.50 -2.09
N GLN A 120 -10.02 -8.29 -1.50
CA GLN A 120 -10.95 -7.24 -1.94
C GLN A 120 -10.29 -5.86 -1.88
N THR A 121 -9.55 -5.59 -0.80
CA THR A 121 -8.80 -4.34 -0.61
C THR A 121 -7.81 -4.11 -1.75
N LEU A 122 -7.02 -5.13 -2.14
CA LEU A 122 -6.09 -5.03 -3.25
C LEU A 122 -6.81 -4.78 -4.58
N LEU A 123 -7.86 -5.54 -4.87
CA LEU A 123 -8.64 -5.37 -6.10
C LEU A 123 -9.23 -3.95 -6.21
N ASP A 124 -9.69 -3.39 -5.10
CA ASP A 124 -10.22 -2.03 -5.05
C ASP A 124 -9.10 -0.99 -5.23
N CYS A 125 -7.95 -1.15 -4.58
CA CYS A 125 -6.79 -0.29 -4.75
C CYS A 125 -6.29 -0.31 -6.20
N ILE A 126 -6.08 -1.48 -6.79
CA ILE A 126 -5.61 -1.64 -8.17
C ILE A 126 -6.57 -0.97 -9.18
N ARG A 127 -7.86 -0.96 -8.88
CA ARG A 127 -8.87 -0.37 -9.76
C ARG A 127 -8.70 1.14 -9.95
N VAL A 128 -8.24 1.86 -8.92
CA VAL A 128 -8.25 3.32 -8.88
C VAL A 128 -6.86 3.98 -8.78
N LEU A 129 -5.87 3.31 -8.20
CA LEU A 129 -4.55 3.88 -7.96
C LEU A 129 -3.69 3.91 -9.23
N PRO A 130 -2.76 4.86 -9.39
CA PRO A 130 -1.68 4.79 -10.38
C PRO A 130 -0.88 3.48 -10.28
N LEU A 131 -0.14 3.10 -11.34
CA LEU A 131 0.57 1.82 -11.36
C LEU A 131 1.56 1.68 -10.20
N ALA A 132 2.34 2.71 -9.91
CA ALA A 132 3.32 2.70 -8.83
C ALA A 132 2.68 2.42 -7.46
N GLU A 133 1.58 3.11 -7.13
CA GLU A 133 0.85 2.93 -5.87
C GLU A 133 0.14 1.57 -5.82
N ALA A 134 -0.42 1.12 -6.95
CA ALA A 134 -1.07 -0.19 -7.05
C ALA A 134 -0.07 -1.34 -6.85
N LEU A 135 1.13 -1.24 -7.46
CA LEU A 135 2.20 -2.21 -7.24
C LEU A 135 2.71 -2.16 -5.79
N ALA A 136 2.96 -0.97 -5.24
CA ALA A 136 3.47 -0.84 -3.88
C ALA A 136 2.56 -1.51 -2.84
N VAL A 137 1.25 -1.31 -2.91
CA VAL A 137 0.32 -1.96 -1.98
C VAL A 137 0.22 -3.46 -2.23
N THR A 138 0.28 -3.91 -3.48
CA THR A 138 0.16 -5.33 -3.83
C THR A 138 1.43 -6.09 -3.47
N ASP A 139 2.61 -5.57 -3.82
CA ASP A 139 3.91 -6.13 -3.47
C ASP A 139 4.06 -6.23 -1.95
N SER A 140 3.67 -5.17 -1.22
CA SER A 140 3.68 -5.18 0.25
C SER A 140 2.79 -6.27 0.85
N ALA A 141 1.60 -6.51 0.30
CA ALA A 141 0.71 -7.56 0.78
C ALA A 141 1.30 -8.94 0.56
N LEU A 142 1.93 -9.17 -0.58
CA LEU A 142 2.64 -10.43 -0.90
C LEU A 142 3.88 -10.60 -0.03
N HIS A 143 4.71 -9.55 0.12
CA HIS A 143 5.92 -9.57 0.93
C HIS A 143 5.63 -9.92 2.40
N LEU A 144 4.57 -9.35 2.95
CA LEU A 144 4.14 -9.58 4.33
C LEU A 144 3.36 -10.90 4.52
N GLY A 145 3.10 -11.64 3.44
CA GLY A 145 2.30 -12.87 3.50
C GLY A 145 0.84 -12.66 3.91
N ILE A 146 0.32 -11.44 3.74
CA ILE A 146 -1.08 -11.11 4.03
C ILE A 146 -2.01 -11.75 3.00
N VAL A 147 -1.55 -11.85 1.76
CA VAL A 147 -2.23 -12.47 0.63
C VAL A 147 -1.27 -13.41 -0.07
N ASP A 148 -1.76 -14.60 -0.42
CA ASP A 148 -1.04 -15.52 -1.30
C ASP A 148 -1.18 -15.08 -2.76
N GLN A 149 -0.12 -15.29 -3.56
CA GLN A 149 -0.10 -14.88 -4.96
C GLN A 149 -1.09 -15.66 -5.81
N ASP A 150 -1.22 -16.95 -5.59
CA ASP A 150 -2.14 -17.82 -6.35
C ASP A 150 -3.61 -17.49 -6.04
N ASP A 151 -3.91 -17.16 -4.76
CA ASP A 151 -5.23 -16.70 -4.35
C ASP A 151 -5.59 -15.36 -5.03
N LEU A 152 -4.62 -14.44 -5.10
CA LEU A 152 -4.82 -13.15 -5.77
C LEU A 152 -5.01 -13.32 -7.29
N PHE A 153 -4.22 -14.18 -7.94
CA PHE A 153 -4.39 -14.55 -9.35
C PHE A 153 -5.78 -15.16 -9.61
N THR A 154 -6.18 -16.10 -8.75
CA THR A 154 -7.49 -16.74 -8.85
C THR A 154 -8.63 -15.74 -8.72
N ALA A 155 -8.54 -14.81 -7.76
CA ALA A 155 -9.53 -13.76 -7.57
C ALA A 155 -9.60 -12.82 -8.78
N ALA A 156 -8.43 -12.38 -9.29
CA ALA A 156 -8.35 -11.52 -10.48
C ALA A 156 -8.89 -12.21 -11.75
N GLY A 157 -8.69 -13.53 -11.87
CA GLY A 157 -9.19 -14.35 -12.98
C GLY A 157 -10.72 -14.44 -13.04
N LYS A 158 -11.37 -14.42 -11.88
CA LYS A 158 -12.84 -14.50 -11.77
C LYS A 158 -13.55 -13.18 -12.09
N LEU A 159 -12.82 -12.06 -12.12
CA LEU A 159 -13.41 -10.74 -12.35
C LEU A 159 -14.07 -10.60 -13.73
N ARG A 160 -15.12 -9.79 -13.76
CA ARG A 160 -15.80 -9.36 -14.98
C ARG A 160 -15.87 -7.83 -15.00
N GLY A 161 -16.15 -7.24 -16.14
CA GLY A 161 -16.34 -5.80 -16.28
C GLY A 161 -15.10 -5.01 -16.68
N PRO A 162 -15.17 -3.66 -16.67
CA PRO A 162 -14.22 -2.79 -17.37
C PRO A 162 -12.80 -2.82 -16.80
N HIS A 163 -12.64 -2.99 -15.49
CA HIS A 163 -11.32 -2.93 -14.84
C HIS A 163 -10.56 -4.27 -14.84
N ARG A 164 -11.16 -5.37 -15.37
CA ARG A 164 -10.57 -6.71 -15.34
C ARG A 164 -9.16 -6.74 -15.90
N ARG A 165 -8.95 -6.18 -17.11
CA ARG A 165 -7.63 -6.20 -17.79
C ARG A 165 -6.56 -5.48 -16.97
N ARG A 166 -6.91 -4.32 -16.40
CA ARG A 166 -6.01 -3.55 -15.54
C ARG A 166 -5.61 -4.35 -14.31
N ILE A 167 -6.59 -4.93 -13.61
CA ILE A 167 -6.34 -5.72 -12.40
C ILE A 167 -5.46 -6.92 -12.72
N GLN A 168 -5.79 -7.69 -13.75
CA GLN A 168 -5.00 -8.85 -14.18
C GLN A 168 -3.56 -8.45 -14.56
N ARG A 169 -3.38 -7.30 -15.24
CA ARG A 169 -2.04 -6.77 -15.55
C ARG A 169 -1.24 -6.47 -14.29
N VAL A 170 -1.81 -5.72 -13.33
CA VAL A 170 -1.10 -5.34 -12.10
C VAL A 170 -0.78 -6.58 -11.26
N VAL A 171 -1.74 -7.49 -11.10
CA VAL A 171 -1.53 -8.77 -10.39
C VAL A 171 -0.42 -9.59 -11.06
N GLY A 172 -0.36 -9.63 -12.39
CA GLY A 172 0.71 -10.31 -13.13
C GLY A 172 2.08 -9.63 -13.01
N LEU A 173 2.12 -8.34 -12.69
CA LEU A 173 3.34 -7.58 -12.47
C LEU A 173 3.78 -7.57 -10.99
N ALA A 174 2.91 -7.93 -10.06
CA ALA A 174 3.20 -7.88 -8.64
C ALA A 174 4.30 -8.89 -8.25
N ASP A 175 5.16 -8.46 -7.32
CA ASP A 175 6.32 -9.25 -6.90
C ASP A 175 6.61 -9.04 -5.41
N GLY A 176 6.34 -10.03 -4.61
CA GLY A 176 6.54 -10.00 -3.15
C GLY A 176 8.00 -9.94 -2.68
N ARG A 177 8.98 -9.95 -3.60
CA ARG A 177 10.39 -9.74 -3.27
C ARG A 177 10.70 -8.26 -2.99
N ALA A 178 9.92 -7.31 -3.51
CA ALA A 178 10.10 -5.89 -3.20
C ALA A 178 9.86 -5.65 -1.70
N GLU A 179 10.84 -5.05 -1.02
CA GLU A 179 10.83 -4.86 0.43
C GLU A 179 10.31 -3.46 0.84
N SER A 180 10.27 -2.51 -0.11
CA SER A 180 9.82 -1.15 0.13
C SER A 180 8.86 -0.64 -0.95
N VAL A 181 8.08 0.38 -0.59
CA VAL A 181 7.20 1.07 -1.55
C VAL A 181 7.97 1.80 -2.64
N LEU A 182 9.20 2.26 -2.34
CA LEU A 182 10.06 2.93 -3.32
C LEU A 182 10.63 1.97 -4.35
N GLU A 183 11.01 0.76 -3.95
CA GLU A 183 11.40 -0.30 -4.89
C GLU A 183 10.26 -0.62 -5.87
N SER A 184 9.04 -0.75 -5.38
CA SER A 184 7.85 -0.97 -6.23
C SER A 184 7.58 0.22 -7.14
N ALA A 185 7.75 1.46 -6.66
CA ALA A 185 7.60 2.67 -7.46
C ALA A 185 8.67 2.78 -8.55
N LEU A 186 9.93 2.54 -8.21
CA LEU A 186 11.04 2.51 -9.18
C LEU A 186 10.79 1.44 -10.25
N ARG A 187 10.34 0.25 -9.87
CA ARG A 187 9.96 -0.80 -10.80
C ARG A 187 8.79 -0.41 -11.70
N ALA A 188 7.80 0.30 -11.17
CA ALA A 188 6.68 0.81 -11.97
C ALA A 188 7.15 1.78 -13.06
N ILE A 189 8.09 2.68 -12.75
CA ILE A 189 8.68 3.60 -13.73
C ILE A 189 9.30 2.83 -14.90
N LEU A 190 10.06 1.77 -14.63
CA LEU A 190 10.68 0.96 -15.67
C LEU A 190 9.62 0.26 -16.53
N LEU A 191 8.61 -0.33 -15.91
CA LEU A 191 7.51 -1.01 -16.60
C LEU A 191 6.69 -0.06 -17.50
N GLU A 192 6.45 1.17 -17.05
CA GLU A 192 5.75 2.19 -17.84
C GLU A 192 6.62 2.72 -18.98
N ALA A 193 7.92 2.79 -18.77
CA ALA A 193 8.90 3.15 -19.80
C ALA A 193 9.20 2.00 -20.77
N GLY A 194 8.69 0.78 -20.59
CA GLY A 194 9.02 -0.39 -21.40
C GLY A 194 10.49 -0.79 -21.27
N ILE A 195 11.05 -0.69 -20.08
CA ILE A 195 12.40 -1.15 -19.74
C ILE A 195 12.27 -2.47 -18.99
N ASP A 196 12.47 -3.56 -19.69
CA ASP A 196 12.27 -4.91 -19.17
C ASP A 196 13.55 -5.52 -18.57
N GLY A 197 13.41 -6.67 -17.88
CA GLY A 197 14.53 -7.50 -17.40
C GLY A 197 15.07 -7.09 -16.02
N PHE A 198 14.60 -6.00 -15.43
CA PHE A 198 14.92 -5.66 -14.04
C PHE A 198 13.99 -6.41 -13.09
N VAL A 199 14.60 -7.11 -12.13
CA VAL A 199 13.85 -7.86 -11.11
C VAL A 199 14.26 -7.40 -9.70
N PRO A 200 13.34 -7.48 -8.69
CA PRO A 200 13.65 -7.09 -7.33
C PRO A 200 14.71 -8.00 -6.68
N GLN A 201 15.47 -7.42 -5.78
CA GLN A 201 16.32 -8.11 -4.80
C GLN A 201 17.39 -9.01 -5.44
N VAL A 202 18.11 -8.47 -6.45
CA VAL A 202 19.16 -9.22 -7.14
C VAL A 202 20.39 -9.40 -6.25
N ALA A 203 20.78 -10.64 -6.00
CA ALA A 203 21.97 -10.97 -5.26
C ALA A 203 23.19 -10.97 -6.18
N VAL A 204 24.24 -10.23 -5.79
CA VAL A 204 25.59 -10.26 -6.39
C VAL A 204 26.50 -10.97 -5.42
N ARG A 205 26.99 -12.18 -5.76
CA ARG A 205 27.77 -13.02 -4.86
C ARG A 205 28.92 -13.69 -5.58
N ASP A 206 30.07 -13.75 -4.89
CA ASP A 206 31.19 -14.64 -5.19
C ASP A 206 31.82 -15.15 -3.87
N ALA A 207 33.02 -15.73 -3.92
CA ALA A 207 33.70 -16.30 -2.74
C ALA A 207 34.05 -15.26 -1.66
N GLU A 208 34.23 -13.98 -2.03
CA GLU A 208 34.71 -12.92 -1.14
C GLU A 208 33.70 -11.80 -0.91
N PHE A 209 32.59 -11.77 -1.66
CA PHE A 209 31.64 -10.65 -1.64
C PHE A 209 30.20 -11.11 -1.75
N SER A 210 29.34 -10.44 -0.99
CA SER A 210 27.90 -10.58 -1.11
C SER A 210 27.24 -9.22 -0.94
N ALA A 211 26.41 -8.85 -1.93
CA ALA A 211 25.54 -7.69 -1.88
C ALA A 211 24.18 -8.02 -2.48
N ARG A 212 23.19 -7.20 -2.19
CA ARG A 212 21.84 -7.28 -2.74
C ARG A 212 21.45 -5.90 -3.28
N LEU A 213 20.94 -5.87 -4.48
CA LEU A 213 20.49 -4.68 -5.18
C LEU A 213 18.97 -4.64 -5.14
N ASP A 214 18.36 -3.49 -4.92
CA ASP A 214 16.89 -3.34 -4.83
C ASP A 214 16.21 -3.80 -6.12
N LEU A 215 16.73 -3.36 -7.27
CA LEU A 215 16.41 -3.89 -8.59
C LEU A 215 17.69 -4.19 -9.34
N GLY A 216 17.71 -5.24 -10.15
CA GLY A 216 18.89 -5.58 -10.95
C GLY A 216 18.54 -6.24 -12.26
N HIS A 217 19.37 -5.94 -13.28
CA HIS A 217 19.38 -6.62 -14.57
C HIS A 217 20.69 -7.40 -14.72
N SER A 218 20.67 -8.70 -14.42
CA SER A 218 21.90 -9.52 -14.36
C SER A 218 22.66 -9.59 -15.68
N GLY A 219 21.95 -9.63 -16.82
CA GLY A 219 22.60 -9.67 -18.16
C GLY A 219 23.35 -8.39 -18.50
N LEU A 220 22.83 -7.22 -18.11
CA LEU A 220 23.47 -5.92 -18.32
C LEU A 220 24.41 -5.55 -17.17
N ARG A 221 24.35 -6.23 -16.04
CA ARG A 221 25.02 -5.89 -14.78
C ARG A 221 24.71 -4.45 -14.34
N ILE A 222 23.45 -4.07 -14.41
CA ILE A 222 22.96 -2.80 -13.92
C ILE A 222 22.12 -3.05 -12.66
N GLY A 223 22.49 -2.35 -11.58
CA GLY A 223 21.76 -2.31 -10.33
C GLY A 223 21.10 -0.96 -10.13
N LEU A 224 19.92 -0.95 -9.54
CA LEU A 224 19.22 0.27 -9.16
C LEU A 224 18.92 0.20 -7.67
N GLU A 225 19.09 1.32 -6.96
CA GLU A 225 18.82 1.46 -5.53
C GLU A 225 17.88 2.65 -5.31
N ALA A 226 16.86 2.42 -4.49
CA ALA A 226 15.87 3.40 -4.12
C ALA A 226 16.14 3.93 -2.71
N GLU A 227 16.67 5.16 -2.61
CA GLU A 227 17.09 5.77 -1.35
C GLU A 227 15.93 6.50 -0.66
N GLY A 228 15.52 5.98 0.50
CA GLY A 228 14.55 6.65 1.37
C GLY A 228 15.22 7.68 2.30
N PHE A 229 14.42 8.56 2.89
CA PHE A 229 14.84 9.64 3.80
C PHE A 229 15.58 9.17 5.07
N GLU A 230 15.49 7.90 5.47
CA GLU A 230 15.93 7.42 6.78
C GLU A 230 17.43 7.10 6.90
N HIS A 231 18.23 7.39 5.88
CA HIS A 231 19.68 7.17 5.97
C HIS A 231 20.40 8.28 6.75
N HIS A 232 20.14 8.38 8.06
CA HIS A 232 21.04 9.06 9.00
C HIS A 232 22.28 8.18 9.22
N GLY A 233 23.14 8.12 8.19
CA GLY A 233 24.30 7.26 8.19
C GLY A 233 25.33 7.69 9.20
N THR A 234 25.71 6.79 10.09
CA THR A 234 26.95 6.93 10.84
C THR A 234 28.14 6.93 9.88
N ARG A 235 29.30 7.52 10.28
CA ARG A 235 30.53 7.44 9.50
C ARG A 235 30.92 5.98 9.13
N GLN A 236 30.62 5.03 10.00
CA GLN A 236 30.87 3.61 9.75
C GLN A 236 29.95 3.05 8.65
N ALA A 237 28.69 3.43 8.63
CA ALA A 237 27.75 3.06 7.58
C ALA A 237 28.20 3.60 6.21
N LEU A 238 28.61 4.88 6.15
CA LEU A 238 29.15 5.49 4.94
C LEU A 238 30.38 4.74 4.40
N VAL A 239 31.35 4.39 5.28
CA VAL A 239 32.55 3.64 4.89
C VAL A 239 32.17 2.27 4.33
N LYS A 240 31.21 1.57 4.96
CA LYS A 240 30.72 0.27 4.49
C LYS A 240 30.04 0.40 3.13
N ASP A 241 29.21 1.43 2.94
CA ASP A 241 28.51 1.70 1.69
C ASP A 241 29.49 2.01 0.54
N CYS A 242 30.47 2.89 0.76
CA CYS A 242 31.52 3.18 -0.22
C CYS A 242 32.28 1.89 -0.64
N ARG A 243 32.64 1.05 0.33
CA ARG A 243 33.31 -0.24 0.03
C ARG A 243 32.43 -1.18 -0.77
N ARG A 244 31.12 -1.23 -0.45
CA ARG A 244 30.11 -2.01 -1.18
C ARG A 244 30.07 -1.56 -2.65
N HIS A 245 29.98 -0.24 -2.91
CA HIS A 245 29.96 0.31 -4.26
C HIS A 245 31.23 0.00 -5.05
N VAL A 246 32.40 0.18 -4.44
CA VAL A 246 33.69 -0.19 -5.07
C VAL A 246 33.70 -1.66 -5.47
N ASN A 247 33.24 -2.55 -4.57
CA ASN A 247 33.18 -3.98 -4.85
C ASN A 247 32.23 -4.36 -5.97
N LEU A 248 31.09 -3.69 -6.06
CA LEU A 248 30.11 -3.85 -7.16
C LEU A 248 30.75 -3.40 -8.49
N SER A 249 31.43 -2.24 -8.51
CA SER A 249 32.10 -1.69 -9.69
C SER A 249 33.22 -2.59 -10.19
N ILE A 250 34.08 -3.14 -9.29
CA ILE A 250 35.15 -4.11 -9.64
C ILE A 250 34.53 -5.35 -10.33
N ARG A 251 33.30 -5.74 -9.97
CA ARG A 251 32.58 -6.87 -10.56
C ARG A 251 31.83 -6.51 -11.83
N GLY A 252 32.03 -5.30 -12.33
CA GLY A 252 31.43 -4.79 -13.57
C GLY A 252 29.97 -4.40 -13.44
N TRP A 253 29.48 -4.15 -12.22
CA TRP A 253 28.13 -3.63 -12.02
C TRP A 253 28.12 -2.11 -12.06
N THR A 254 27.23 -1.56 -12.88
CA THR A 254 26.86 -0.14 -12.83
C THR A 254 25.67 0.00 -11.87
N VAL A 255 25.84 0.76 -10.79
CA VAL A 255 24.79 0.97 -9.81
C VAL A 255 24.30 2.40 -9.88
N LEU A 256 23.01 2.59 -10.20
CA LEU A 256 22.32 3.87 -10.19
C LEU A 256 21.53 3.98 -8.89
N ARG A 257 21.64 5.11 -8.21
CA ARG A 257 20.93 5.39 -6.96
C ARG A 257 19.97 6.54 -7.20
N PHE A 258 18.72 6.36 -6.84
CA PHE A 258 17.68 7.35 -7.02
C PHE A 258 17.09 7.72 -5.66
N SER A 259 17.01 9.02 -5.41
CA SER A 259 16.36 9.54 -4.21
C SER A 259 14.84 9.36 -4.28
N TRP A 260 14.20 9.52 -3.13
CA TRP A 260 12.73 9.55 -3.08
C TRP A 260 12.16 10.62 -4.00
N GLU A 261 12.79 11.80 -4.07
CA GLU A 261 12.40 12.92 -4.92
C GLU A 261 12.46 12.57 -6.40
N ASP A 262 13.53 11.90 -6.84
CA ASP A 262 13.70 11.47 -8.23
C ASP A 262 12.56 10.52 -8.63
N ILE A 263 12.31 9.50 -7.79
CA ILE A 263 11.30 8.48 -8.07
C ILE A 263 9.89 9.09 -8.08
N MET A 264 9.61 10.01 -7.14
CA MET A 264 8.24 10.53 -6.98
C MET A 264 7.93 11.74 -7.84
N TYR A 265 8.93 12.56 -8.20
CA TYR A 265 8.69 13.83 -8.88
C TYR A 265 9.31 13.93 -10.27
N ASP A 266 10.32 13.09 -10.61
CA ASP A 266 10.94 13.09 -11.93
C ASP A 266 11.13 11.67 -12.53
N PRO A 267 10.03 10.90 -12.66
CA PRO A 267 10.10 9.54 -13.19
C PRO A 267 10.64 9.48 -14.64
N ASP A 268 10.43 10.53 -15.43
CA ASP A 268 10.96 10.61 -16.81
C ASP A 268 12.49 10.66 -16.82
N TRP A 269 13.10 11.41 -15.90
CA TRP A 269 14.55 11.47 -15.74
C TRP A 269 15.11 10.12 -15.27
N VAL A 270 14.47 9.48 -14.29
CA VAL A 270 14.85 8.12 -13.82
C VAL A 270 14.84 7.14 -14.98
N ALA A 271 13.75 7.08 -15.76
CA ALA A 271 13.65 6.20 -16.92
C ALA A 271 14.70 6.53 -17.98
N GLY A 272 15.00 7.80 -18.22
CA GLY A 272 16.06 8.28 -19.12
C GLY A 272 17.44 7.79 -18.70
N ALA A 273 17.81 7.96 -17.45
CA ALA A 273 19.08 7.53 -16.89
C ALA A 273 19.28 6.01 -17.01
N VAL A 274 18.24 5.22 -16.70
CA VAL A 274 18.31 3.76 -16.83
C VAL A 274 18.42 3.34 -18.29
N ARG A 275 17.73 3.99 -19.24
CA ARG A 275 17.86 3.73 -20.67
C ARG A 275 19.26 3.98 -21.18
N GLU A 276 19.84 5.11 -20.80
CA GLU A 276 21.20 5.48 -21.17
C GLU A 276 22.21 4.45 -20.64
N ALA A 277 22.12 4.10 -19.37
CA ALA A 277 22.98 3.07 -18.76
C ALA A 277 22.81 1.69 -19.43
N ALA A 278 21.61 1.35 -19.88
CA ALA A 278 21.29 0.09 -20.56
C ALA A 278 21.63 0.09 -22.05
N GLY A 279 22.10 1.20 -22.62
CA GLY A 279 22.35 1.35 -24.06
C GLY A 279 21.08 1.27 -24.91
N LEU A 280 19.91 1.58 -24.32
CA LEU A 280 18.62 1.57 -25.03
C LEU A 280 18.38 2.92 -25.73
N PRO A 281 17.69 2.94 -26.89
CA PRO A 281 17.42 4.19 -27.58
C PRO A 281 16.56 5.13 -26.73
N THR A 282 16.91 6.42 -26.77
CA THR A 282 16.14 7.48 -26.08
C THR A 282 14.75 7.60 -26.72
N LEU A 283 13.69 7.51 -25.92
CA LEU A 283 12.33 7.75 -26.42
C LEU A 283 12.17 9.24 -26.69
N THR A 284 12.16 9.64 -27.95
CA THR A 284 11.72 10.98 -28.32
C THR A 284 10.25 11.16 -27.92
N LYS A 285 9.88 12.28 -27.29
CA LYS A 285 8.51 12.63 -26.82
C LYS A 285 7.38 12.43 -27.86
N ARG A 286 7.71 12.10 -29.10
CA ARG A 286 6.77 11.86 -30.21
C ARG A 286 6.11 10.48 -30.18
N LEU A 287 6.72 9.48 -29.53
CA LEU A 287 6.19 8.10 -29.50
C LEU A 287 5.24 7.83 -28.33
N LEU A 288 5.32 8.62 -27.24
CA LEU A 288 4.45 8.49 -26.07
C LEU A 288 3.00 8.98 -26.28
N ARG A 289 2.70 9.64 -27.43
CA ARG A 289 1.34 10.10 -27.78
C ARG A 289 0.57 9.15 -28.70
N ALA A 290 1.16 8.05 -29.09
CA ALA A 290 0.61 7.11 -30.09
C ALA A 290 0.32 5.69 -29.54
N ALA A 291 0.47 5.45 -28.24
CA ALA A 291 0.08 4.22 -27.52
C ALA A 291 -0.97 4.57 -26.45
#